data_a0c9cf1170e9ca13933464aef20b3cf6
#
_entry.id   a0c9cf1170e9ca13933464aef20b3cf6
#
_cell.length_a   1.000
_cell.length_b   1.000
_cell.length_c   1.000
_cell.angle_alpha   90.00
_cell.angle_beta   90.00
_cell.angle_gamma   90.00
#
_symmetry.space_group_name_H-M   'P 1'
#
loop_
_entity.id
_entity.type
_entity.pdbx_description
1 polymer ?
#
loop_
_entity_poly.entity_id
_entity_poly.type
_entity_poly.pdbx_seq_one_letter_code
_entity_poly.pdbx_strand_id
1 'polypeptide(L)'
;MLFRSPISAKIESELIDLPPDEAKAFLKDLGVDDSGVSALIKGTYNLLGLMTYFTAGEKEVRCWTIKKGWKAPQAAGVIHTDFEAGFIKAEIVSYDELVRLGSVAAARDAGKYRLEGKEYVFKDGDVALFRFNN
;
A
#
# COMPACT_ATOMS: atom_id res chain seq x y z
N MET A 1 2.89 2.57 -26.30
CA MET A 1 4.18 2.34 -25.65
C MET A 1 4.25 0.88 -25.21
N LEU A 2 5.18 0.10 -25.76
CA LEU A 2 5.35 -1.31 -25.33
C LEU A 2 6.11 -1.31 -24.02
N PHE A 3 5.45 -1.74 -22.96
CA PHE A 3 6.07 -1.98 -21.66
C PHE A 3 6.84 -3.30 -21.71
N ARG A 4 8.14 -3.27 -21.45
CA ARG A 4 8.98 -4.46 -21.37
C ARG A 4 9.63 -4.51 -20.00
N SER A 5 9.43 -5.59 -19.27
CA SER A 5 10.09 -5.88 -17.99
C SER A 5 11.00 -7.08 -18.16
N PRO A 6 12.32 -6.93 -18.13
CA PRO A 6 13.22 -8.08 -18.16
C PRO A 6 13.13 -8.84 -16.83
N ILE A 7 12.99 -10.17 -16.91
CA ILE A 7 12.97 -11.05 -15.75
C ILE A 7 13.96 -12.18 -16.00
N SER A 8 14.85 -12.42 -15.06
CA SER A 8 15.77 -13.55 -15.09
C SER A 8 15.17 -14.71 -14.27
N ALA A 9 14.65 -15.73 -14.96
CA ALA A 9 14.09 -16.90 -14.30
C ALA A 9 15.10 -17.60 -13.36
N LYS A 10 16.40 -17.56 -13.71
CA LYS A 10 17.45 -18.11 -12.87
C LYS A 10 17.57 -17.34 -11.55
N ILE A 11 17.66 -16.02 -11.60
CA ILE A 11 17.75 -15.18 -10.40
C ILE A 11 16.50 -15.36 -9.53
N GLU A 12 15.31 -15.33 -10.12
CA GLU A 12 14.06 -15.51 -9.38
C GLU A 12 14.00 -16.87 -8.68
N SER A 13 14.47 -17.93 -9.33
CA SER A 13 14.51 -19.27 -8.71
C SER A 13 15.50 -19.35 -7.53
N GLU A 14 16.61 -18.67 -7.60
CA GLU A 14 17.58 -18.61 -6.51
C GLU A 14 17.07 -17.78 -5.32
N LEU A 15 16.27 -16.74 -5.57
CA LEU A 15 15.70 -15.90 -4.52
C LEU A 15 14.64 -16.61 -3.67
N ILE A 16 13.92 -17.59 -4.23
CA ILE A 16 12.84 -18.32 -3.52
C ILE A 16 13.37 -19.04 -2.28
N ASP A 17 14.57 -19.58 -2.36
CA ASP A 17 15.19 -20.39 -1.30
C ASP A 17 15.95 -19.55 -0.27
N LEU A 18 16.08 -18.24 -0.47
CA LEU A 18 16.81 -17.35 0.42
C LEU A 18 15.92 -16.69 1.48
N PRO A 19 16.40 -16.55 2.72
CA PRO A 19 15.77 -15.65 3.69
C PRO A 19 15.73 -14.21 3.15
N PRO A 20 14.72 -13.38 3.56
CA PRO A 20 14.52 -12.04 3.00
C PRO A 20 15.76 -11.13 3.03
N ASP A 21 16.54 -11.19 4.11
CA ASP A 21 17.75 -10.36 4.26
C ASP A 21 18.87 -10.80 3.31
N GLU A 22 19.02 -12.12 3.11
CA GLU A 22 20.00 -12.70 2.17
C GLU A 22 19.58 -12.43 0.72
N ALA A 23 18.28 -12.57 0.42
CA ALA A 23 17.72 -12.23 -0.90
C ALA A 23 18.01 -10.76 -1.27
N LYS A 24 17.84 -9.85 -0.30
CA LYS A 24 18.13 -8.43 -0.50
C LYS A 24 19.61 -8.15 -0.72
N ALA A 25 20.49 -8.81 0.04
CA ALA A 25 21.96 -8.72 -0.14
C ALA A 25 22.37 -9.24 -1.51
N PHE A 26 21.83 -10.39 -1.93
CA PHE A 26 22.09 -11.01 -3.22
C PHE A 26 21.71 -10.09 -4.40
N LEU A 27 20.50 -9.49 -4.36
CA LEU A 27 20.08 -8.52 -5.39
C LEU A 27 21.01 -7.30 -5.44
N LYS A 28 21.42 -6.79 -4.28
CA LYS A 28 22.33 -5.66 -4.19
C LYS A 28 23.72 -5.98 -4.80
N ASP A 29 24.24 -7.18 -4.58
CA ASP A 29 25.50 -7.63 -5.16
C ASP A 29 25.42 -7.76 -6.69
N LEU A 30 24.23 -8.04 -7.22
CA LEU A 30 23.95 -8.02 -8.66
C LEU A 30 23.72 -6.62 -9.23
N GLY A 31 23.73 -5.57 -8.39
CA GLY A 31 23.49 -4.19 -8.81
C GLY A 31 22.04 -3.88 -9.17
N VAL A 32 21.08 -4.64 -8.64
CA VAL A 32 19.65 -4.42 -8.84
C VAL A 32 18.96 -4.13 -7.49
N ASP A 33 18.01 -3.19 -7.50
CA ASP A 33 17.31 -2.76 -6.30
C ASP A 33 16.15 -3.68 -5.91
N ASP A 34 15.63 -4.46 -6.87
CA ASP A 34 14.41 -5.25 -6.70
C ASP A 34 14.41 -6.48 -7.60
N SER A 35 13.61 -7.51 -7.25
CA SER A 35 13.44 -8.68 -8.09
C SER A 35 12.66 -8.34 -9.38
N GLY A 36 12.86 -9.12 -10.43
CA GLY A 36 12.13 -8.96 -11.69
C GLY A 36 10.63 -9.19 -11.51
N VAL A 37 10.22 -10.09 -10.63
CA VAL A 37 8.82 -10.34 -10.27
C VAL A 37 8.21 -9.11 -9.57
N SER A 38 8.92 -8.52 -8.62
CA SER A 38 8.47 -7.30 -7.95
C SER A 38 8.32 -6.13 -8.94
N ALA A 39 9.29 -5.95 -9.84
CA ALA A 39 9.24 -4.94 -10.88
C ALA A 39 8.04 -5.16 -11.84
N LEU A 40 7.74 -6.43 -12.19
CA LEU A 40 6.58 -6.79 -13.01
C LEU A 40 5.26 -6.44 -12.30
N ILE A 41 5.11 -6.77 -11.03
CA ILE A 41 3.93 -6.44 -10.22
C ILE A 41 3.71 -4.92 -10.20
N LYS A 42 4.75 -4.16 -9.84
CA LYS A 42 4.70 -2.68 -9.82
C LYS A 42 4.33 -2.10 -11.17
N GLY A 43 4.95 -2.60 -12.24
CA GLY A 43 4.66 -2.19 -13.61
C GLY A 43 3.21 -2.48 -14.02
N THR A 44 2.70 -3.64 -13.67
CA THR A 44 1.31 -4.05 -13.94
C THR A 44 0.31 -3.16 -13.19
N TYR A 45 0.53 -2.91 -11.89
CA TYR A 45 -0.30 -1.98 -11.11
C TYR A 45 -0.32 -0.59 -11.73
N ASN A 46 0.85 -0.08 -12.12
CA ASN A 46 0.94 1.23 -12.78
C ASN A 46 0.20 1.27 -14.11
N LEU A 47 0.35 0.24 -14.93
CA LEU A 47 -0.32 0.14 -16.24
C LEU A 47 -1.84 0.10 -16.11
N LEU A 48 -2.36 -0.61 -15.10
CA LEU A 48 -3.79 -0.72 -14.81
C LEU A 48 -4.35 0.47 -14.02
N GLY A 49 -3.51 1.42 -13.62
CA GLY A 49 -3.92 2.54 -12.79
C GLY A 49 -4.35 2.12 -11.37
N LEU A 50 -3.76 1.03 -10.86
CA LEU A 50 -4.03 0.52 -9.52
C LEU A 50 -3.05 1.06 -8.50
N MET A 51 -3.47 1.07 -7.24
CA MET A 51 -2.64 1.38 -6.09
C MET A 51 -3.16 0.63 -4.85
N THR A 52 -2.38 0.64 -3.79
CA THR A 52 -2.68 -0.07 -2.55
C THR A 52 -2.79 0.89 -1.38
N TYR A 53 -3.79 0.68 -0.54
CA TYR A 53 -3.85 1.25 0.80
C TYR A 53 -3.98 0.14 1.84
N PHE A 54 -3.77 0.47 3.11
CA PHE A 54 -3.79 -0.47 4.22
C PHE A 54 -4.87 -0.11 5.23
N THR A 55 -5.43 -1.14 5.86
CA THR A 55 -6.11 -0.99 7.14
C THR A 55 -5.31 -1.73 8.21
N ALA A 56 -5.09 -1.08 9.34
CA ALA A 56 -4.37 -1.65 10.46
C ALA A 56 -5.20 -1.49 11.74
N GLY A 57 -5.65 -2.60 12.30
CA GLY A 57 -6.35 -2.70 13.57
C GLY A 57 -5.64 -3.66 14.52
N GLU A 58 -6.15 -3.78 15.74
CA GLU A 58 -5.57 -4.69 16.75
C GLU A 58 -5.60 -6.16 16.34
N LYS A 59 -6.59 -6.55 15.53
CA LYS A 59 -6.82 -7.95 15.14
C LYS A 59 -6.29 -8.29 13.77
N GLU A 60 -6.16 -7.31 12.90
CA GLU A 60 -5.91 -7.56 11.48
C GLU A 60 -5.22 -6.38 10.81
N VAL A 61 -4.28 -6.70 9.91
CA VAL A 61 -3.70 -5.78 8.94
C VAL A 61 -4.02 -6.30 7.55
N ARG A 62 -4.57 -5.44 6.70
CA ARG A 62 -4.94 -5.81 5.32
C ARG A 62 -4.46 -4.79 4.30
N CYS A 63 -4.17 -5.31 3.11
CA CYS A 63 -3.92 -4.54 1.89
C CYS A 63 -5.18 -4.52 1.02
N TRP A 64 -5.52 -3.35 0.50
CA TRP A 64 -6.68 -3.16 -0.38
C TRP A 64 -6.24 -2.53 -1.68
N THR A 65 -6.62 -3.14 -2.79
CA THR A 65 -6.32 -2.61 -4.12
C THR A 65 -7.45 -1.72 -4.59
N ILE A 66 -7.11 -0.50 -4.99
CA ILE A 66 -8.05 0.50 -5.52
C ILE A 66 -7.51 1.13 -6.80
N LYS A 67 -8.34 1.88 -7.51
CA LYS A 67 -7.89 2.67 -8.67
C LYS A 67 -7.32 4.01 -8.22
N LYS A 68 -6.28 4.46 -8.90
CA LYS A 68 -5.73 5.81 -8.71
C LYS A 68 -6.81 6.86 -8.93
N GLY A 69 -6.86 7.86 -8.06
CA GLY A 69 -7.86 8.93 -8.12
C GLY A 69 -9.17 8.64 -7.37
N TRP A 70 -9.33 7.46 -6.78
CA TRP A 70 -10.50 7.18 -5.98
C TRP A 70 -10.53 8.01 -4.70
N LYS A 71 -11.74 8.48 -4.37
CA LYS A 71 -12.03 9.21 -3.14
C LYS A 71 -12.27 8.27 -1.97
N ALA A 72 -12.22 8.81 -0.77
CA ALA A 72 -12.36 8.06 0.47
C ALA A 72 -13.61 7.17 0.58
N PRO A 73 -14.82 7.59 0.17
CA PRO A 73 -15.98 6.70 0.19
C PRO A 73 -15.82 5.49 -0.74
N GLN A 74 -15.30 5.70 -1.97
CA GLN A 74 -15.06 4.63 -2.94
C GLN A 74 -14.02 3.63 -2.41
N ALA A 75 -12.95 4.14 -1.79
CA ALA A 75 -11.93 3.30 -1.16
C ALA A 75 -12.51 2.47 0.00
N ALA A 76 -13.37 3.06 0.83
CA ALA A 76 -14.07 2.36 1.91
C ALA A 76 -15.01 1.26 1.37
N GLY A 77 -15.63 1.51 0.21
CA GLY A 77 -16.55 0.58 -0.46
C GLY A 77 -15.92 -0.74 -0.88
N VAL A 78 -14.60 -0.79 -1.08
CA VAL A 78 -13.87 -2.05 -1.37
C VAL A 78 -13.89 -3.00 -0.18
N ILE A 79 -13.97 -2.47 1.04
CA ILE A 79 -14.09 -3.28 2.24
C ILE A 79 -15.51 -3.83 2.37
N HIS A 80 -16.49 -2.93 2.29
CA HIS A 80 -17.92 -3.26 2.31
C HIS A 80 -18.74 -2.10 1.75
N THR A 81 -19.84 -2.39 1.04
CA THR A 81 -20.71 -1.39 0.45
C THR A 81 -21.30 -0.42 1.48
N ASP A 82 -21.58 -0.90 2.69
CA ASP A 82 -22.10 -0.07 3.79
C ASP A 82 -21.10 0.99 4.24
N PHE A 83 -19.81 0.72 4.11
CA PHE A 83 -18.76 1.70 4.44
C PHE A 83 -18.74 2.87 3.46
N GLU A 84 -19.06 2.61 2.19
CA GLU A 84 -19.23 3.66 1.18
C GLU A 84 -20.47 4.49 1.45
N ALA A 85 -21.62 3.82 1.64
CA ALA A 85 -22.92 4.45 1.85
C ALA A 85 -22.95 5.28 3.14
N GLY A 86 -22.44 4.71 4.23
CA GLY A 86 -22.42 5.34 5.56
C GLY A 86 -21.16 6.16 5.86
N PHE A 87 -20.29 6.43 4.88
CA PHE A 87 -19.01 7.10 5.09
C PHE A 87 -19.15 8.46 5.80
N ILE A 88 -18.41 8.63 6.89
CA ILE A 88 -18.35 9.89 7.65
C ILE A 88 -16.99 10.56 7.40
N LYS A 89 -15.90 9.86 7.75
CA LYS A 89 -14.52 10.32 7.62
C LYS A 89 -13.54 9.16 7.61
N ALA A 90 -12.32 9.43 7.14
CA ALA A 90 -11.20 8.54 7.26
C ALA A 90 -10.11 9.17 8.13
N GLU A 91 -9.51 8.37 8.99
CA GLU A 91 -8.32 8.73 9.76
C GLU A 91 -7.12 8.15 9.02
N ILE A 92 -6.21 8.99 8.54
CA ILE A 92 -5.17 8.63 7.58
C ILE A 92 -3.78 8.97 8.12
N VAL A 93 -2.85 8.02 7.97
CA VAL A 93 -1.41 8.26 8.11
C VAL A 93 -0.70 7.54 6.95
N SER A 94 0.36 8.12 6.39
CA SER A 94 1.13 7.41 5.36
C SER A 94 1.94 6.28 5.99
N TYR A 95 2.12 5.19 5.25
CA TYR A 95 2.91 4.04 5.67
C TYR A 95 4.32 4.44 6.14
N ASP A 96 5.00 5.27 5.35
CA ASP A 96 6.37 5.71 5.66
C ASP A 96 6.45 6.48 6.99
N GLU A 97 5.49 7.38 7.26
CA GLU A 97 5.43 8.11 8.52
C GLU A 97 5.06 7.20 9.70
N LEU A 98 4.16 6.24 9.50
CA LEU A 98 3.80 5.28 10.53
C LEU A 98 4.99 4.40 10.93
N VAL A 99 5.73 3.88 9.95
CA VAL A 99 6.94 3.07 10.19
C VAL A 99 8.03 3.91 10.85
N ARG A 100 8.28 5.12 10.37
CA ARG A 100 9.28 6.04 10.92
C ARG A 100 9.01 6.40 12.38
N LEU A 101 7.74 6.63 12.73
CA LEU A 101 7.32 7.06 14.07
C LEU A 101 7.01 5.90 15.02
N GLY A 102 6.83 4.69 14.48
CA GLY A 102 6.68 3.44 15.23
C GLY A 102 5.29 3.20 15.80
N SER A 103 4.39 4.20 15.85
CA SER A 103 3.03 4.03 16.35
C SER A 103 2.06 5.09 15.87
N VAL A 104 0.76 4.77 15.90
CA VAL A 104 -0.32 5.72 15.61
C VAL A 104 -0.34 6.88 16.62
N ALA A 105 -0.04 6.61 17.88
CA ALA A 105 0.04 7.64 18.92
C ALA A 105 1.14 8.67 18.59
N ALA A 106 2.35 8.20 18.28
CA ALA A 106 3.45 9.07 17.88
C ALA A 106 3.14 9.84 16.59
N ALA A 107 2.42 9.22 15.64
CA ALA A 107 1.99 9.90 14.43
C ALA A 107 0.98 11.02 14.70
N ARG A 108 0.08 10.84 15.67
CA ARG A 108 -0.83 11.91 16.14
C ARG A 108 -0.07 13.07 16.79
N ASP A 109 0.83 12.76 17.70
CA ASP A 109 1.64 13.76 18.41
C ASP A 109 2.53 14.56 17.45
N ALA A 110 3.02 13.92 16.39
CA ALA A 110 3.78 14.55 15.33
C ALA A 110 2.93 15.30 14.28
N GLY A 111 1.61 15.32 14.41
CA GLY A 111 0.70 15.97 13.45
C GLY A 111 0.63 15.30 12.08
N LYS A 112 1.01 14.02 12.00
CA LYS A 112 1.02 13.23 10.74
C LYS A 112 -0.23 12.37 10.57
N TYR A 113 -1.06 12.27 11.59
CA TYR A 113 -2.34 11.58 11.57
C TYR A 113 -3.45 12.57 11.23
N ARG A 114 -4.08 12.39 10.08
CA ARG A 114 -5.03 13.34 9.49
C ARG A 114 -6.45 12.81 9.55
N LEU A 115 -7.40 13.72 9.67
CA LEU A 115 -8.83 13.45 9.49
C LEU A 115 -9.25 13.95 8.12
N GLU A 116 -9.70 13.04 7.28
CA GLU A 116 -10.05 13.32 5.89
C GLU A 116 -11.53 13.05 5.61
N GLY A 117 -12.14 13.94 4.83
CA GLY A 117 -13.55 13.85 4.44
C GLY A 117 -13.76 13.12 3.11
N LYS A 118 -15.01 13.24 2.60
CA LYS A 118 -15.47 12.54 1.39
C LYS A 118 -14.68 12.88 0.13
N GLU A 119 -14.10 14.09 0.06
CA GLU A 119 -13.35 14.56 -1.11
C GLU A 119 -11.88 14.15 -1.12
N TYR A 120 -11.41 13.50 -0.06
CA TYR A 120 -10.03 13.04 0.02
C TYR A 120 -9.75 11.98 -1.06
N VAL A 121 -8.73 12.25 -1.87
CA VAL A 121 -8.21 11.31 -2.86
C VAL A 121 -7.11 10.48 -2.23
N PHE A 122 -7.31 9.17 -2.18
CA PHE A 122 -6.34 8.22 -1.60
C PHE A 122 -5.00 8.26 -2.33
N LYS A 123 -3.96 8.03 -1.56
CA LYS A 123 -2.58 7.90 -2.05
C LYS A 123 -2.07 6.49 -1.80
N ASP A 124 -1.16 6.04 -2.66
CA ASP A 124 -0.50 4.75 -2.49
C ASP A 124 0.25 4.71 -1.16
N GLY A 125 0.04 3.63 -0.39
CA GLY A 125 0.62 3.48 0.94
C GLY A 125 -0.10 4.22 2.08
N ASP A 126 -1.29 4.80 1.86
CA ASP A 126 -2.10 5.32 2.97
C ASP A 126 -2.51 4.17 3.91
N VAL A 127 -2.41 4.40 5.21
CA VAL A 127 -2.98 3.54 6.26
C VAL A 127 -4.21 4.23 6.81
N ALA A 128 -5.37 3.57 6.70
CA ALA A 128 -6.67 4.17 6.95
C ALA A 128 -7.47 3.47 8.04
N LEU A 129 -8.20 4.26 8.82
CA LEU A 129 -9.29 3.81 9.68
C LEU A 129 -10.55 4.58 9.29
N PHE A 130 -11.57 3.86 8.81
CA PHE A 130 -12.83 4.46 8.40
C PHE A 130 -13.81 4.61 9.56
N ARG A 131 -14.50 5.74 9.59
CA ARG A 131 -15.67 5.99 10.45
C ARG A 131 -16.90 6.10 9.56
N PHE A 132 -17.90 5.29 9.84
CA PHE A 132 -19.14 5.21 9.07
C PHE A 132 -20.33 5.01 10.01
N ASN A 133 -21.53 5.37 9.54
CA ASN A 133 -22.80 5.04 10.19
C ASN A 133 -23.37 3.77 9.57
N ASN A 134 -23.90 2.90 10.42
CA ASN A 134 -24.71 1.75 10.01
C ASN A 134 -26.12 2.20 9.68
#